data_069592190245bae92ed643075237f057
#
_entry.id   069592190245bae92ed643075237f057
#
_cell.length_a   1.000
_cell.length_b   1.000
_cell.length_c   1.000
_cell.angle_alpha   90.00
_cell.angle_beta   90.00
_cell.angle_gamma   90.00
#
_symmetry.space_group_name_H-M   'P 1'
#
loop_
_entity.id
_entity.type
_entity.pdbx_description
1 polymer ?
#
loop_
_entity_poly.entity_id
_entity_poly.type
_entity_poly.pdbx_seq_one_letter_code
_entity_poly.pdbx_strand_id
1 'polypeptide(L)'
;MRKRNLPSIFFFAVAAALSTWIGQIGALAQTGPGGKEMKKDELYLSVARRLNALNESPSSAIANELDTVIEVTSLTMRPDGKAEATIKERAPSDAAQAGKVIRLVFAPPAAGDKEEKWTWEQFENNRRLYPVDKLFPYAKDELGKRKQATVAGWGAFIAAISKQLESAVKAMETAKAVLKVEPPPLSGVKTTRVALAEAVKENRAEGILIAYRELNQQTALVATLGDTYTDLKANDAYLRLIDEFTKSIEATKAARNNYLQAVAAYNETILRLPFSLVAYGLEFHKIEANISESQ
;
A
#
# COMPACT_ATOMS: atom_id res chain seq x y z
N MET A 1 11.17 -32.77 -11.78
CA MET A 1 9.79 -32.34 -12.06
C MET A 1 8.90 -32.55 -10.83
N ARG A 2 8.67 -31.55 -10.02
CA ARG A 2 7.64 -31.53 -8.97
C ARG A 2 7.12 -30.10 -8.88
N LYS A 3 5.94 -29.88 -9.43
CA LYS A 3 5.15 -28.65 -9.27
C LYS A 3 4.78 -28.52 -7.79
N ARG A 4 5.23 -27.48 -7.10
CA ARG A 4 4.75 -27.12 -5.77
C ARG A 4 3.62 -26.11 -5.93
N ASN A 5 2.43 -26.56 -5.57
CA ASN A 5 1.22 -25.78 -5.44
C ASN A 5 1.43 -24.71 -4.35
N LEU A 6 1.16 -23.46 -4.70
CA LEU A 6 0.91 -22.40 -3.71
C LEU A 6 -0.45 -22.66 -3.06
N PRO A 7 -0.59 -22.49 -1.75
CA PRO A 7 -1.89 -22.60 -1.11
C PRO A 7 -2.72 -21.35 -1.42
N SER A 8 -3.84 -21.58 -2.10
CA SER A 8 -4.97 -20.67 -2.18
C SER A 8 -5.54 -20.48 -0.77
N ILE A 9 -5.35 -19.33 -0.17
CA ILE A 9 -5.97 -18.98 1.10
C ILE A 9 -6.91 -17.79 0.88
N PHE A 10 -8.19 -18.08 1.15
CA PHE A 10 -9.34 -17.19 1.33
C PHE A 10 -9.97 -16.54 0.10
N PHE A 11 -10.68 -17.37 -0.70
CA PHE A 11 -11.98 -16.98 -1.21
C PHE A 11 -13.05 -17.47 -0.25
N PHE A 12 -13.46 -16.67 0.71
CA PHE A 12 -14.71 -16.92 1.42
C PHE A 12 -15.82 -16.14 0.73
N ALA A 13 -16.81 -16.92 0.33
CA ALA A 13 -18.09 -16.58 -0.23
C ALA A 13 -18.72 -15.33 0.40
N VAL A 14 -18.98 -14.31 -0.42
CA VAL A 14 -20.09 -13.37 -0.23
C VAL A 14 -21.00 -13.50 -1.44
N ALA A 15 -21.65 -14.65 -1.51
CA ALA A 15 -22.79 -14.88 -2.41
C ALA A 15 -24.02 -15.12 -1.54
N ALA A 16 -24.57 -14.07 -0.92
CA ALA A 16 -25.96 -14.03 -0.42
C ALA A 16 -26.23 -12.70 0.31
N ALA A 17 -26.37 -11.60 -0.42
CA ALA A 17 -27.11 -10.41 0.03
C ALA A 17 -27.41 -9.47 -1.17
N LEU A 18 -27.86 -10.00 -2.28
CA LEU A 18 -28.24 -9.21 -3.47
C LEU A 18 -29.75 -9.15 -3.67
N SER A 19 -30.56 -9.22 -2.62
CA SER A 19 -32.01 -9.21 -2.81
C SER A 19 -32.80 -8.42 -1.76
N THR A 20 -32.34 -7.27 -1.26
CA THR A 20 -33.26 -6.37 -0.51
C THR A 20 -32.70 -4.95 -0.29
N TRP A 21 -32.12 -4.32 -1.30
CA TRP A 21 -31.88 -2.86 -1.23
C TRP A 21 -32.23 -2.14 -2.54
N ILE A 22 -33.40 -2.48 -3.12
CA ILE A 22 -34.09 -1.63 -4.11
C ILE A 22 -35.15 -0.89 -3.33
N GLY A 23 -34.75 0.20 -2.69
CA GLY A 23 -35.67 1.05 -1.96
C GLY A 23 -35.12 2.46 -1.78
N GLN A 24 -35.58 3.37 -2.65
CA GLN A 24 -35.55 4.82 -2.47
C GLN A 24 -34.19 5.53 -2.50
N ILE A 25 -33.63 5.70 -3.71
CA ILE A 25 -32.93 6.93 -4.04
C ILE A 25 -33.74 7.58 -5.16
N GLY A 26 -34.43 8.68 -4.83
CA GLY A 26 -35.20 9.45 -5.79
C GLY A 26 -34.35 9.83 -7.00
N ALA A 27 -34.81 9.51 -8.17
CA ALA A 27 -34.22 9.86 -9.44
C ALA A 27 -34.13 11.38 -9.57
N LEU A 28 -32.92 11.93 -9.42
CA LEU A 28 -32.58 13.24 -9.95
C LEU A 28 -32.18 13.05 -11.41
N ALA A 29 -33.18 12.79 -12.24
CA ALA A 29 -33.04 12.69 -13.67
C ALA A 29 -33.58 13.98 -14.29
N GLN A 30 -32.72 14.74 -14.94
CA GLN A 30 -33.15 15.77 -15.89
C GLN A 30 -32.95 15.23 -17.29
N THR A 31 -34.06 15.01 -18.01
CA THR A 31 -34.09 14.58 -19.40
C THR A 31 -33.76 15.76 -20.30
N GLY A 32 -32.67 15.64 -21.08
CA GLY A 32 -32.42 16.49 -22.24
C GLY A 32 -33.25 16.03 -23.46
N PRO A 33 -33.44 16.84 -24.48
CA PRO A 33 -34.28 16.50 -25.62
C PRO A 33 -33.72 15.32 -26.42
N GLY A 34 -34.34 14.15 -26.29
CA GLY A 34 -34.15 13.00 -27.17
C GLY A 34 -33.02 12.04 -26.86
N GLY A 35 -32.33 12.15 -25.71
CA GLY A 35 -31.19 11.31 -25.35
C GLY A 35 -31.54 10.25 -24.30
N LYS A 36 -30.93 9.06 -24.44
CA LYS A 36 -30.97 8.02 -23.43
C LYS A 36 -30.30 8.51 -22.14
N GLU A 37 -30.97 8.29 -21.02
CA GLU A 37 -30.47 8.68 -19.71
C GLU A 37 -29.44 7.66 -19.20
N MET A 38 -28.29 8.15 -18.74
CA MET A 38 -27.24 7.32 -18.14
C MET A 38 -27.60 6.95 -16.70
N LYS A 39 -27.53 5.65 -16.34
CA LYS A 39 -27.74 5.17 -14.98
C LYS A 39 -26.42 5.03 -14.22
N LYS A 40 -26.48 5.04 -12.88
CA LYS A 40 -25.31 4.90 -12.02
C LYS A 40 -24.49 3.64 -12.31
N ASP A 41 -25.17 2.49 -12.51
CA ASP A 41 -24.49 1.22 -12.81
C ASP A 41 -23.76 1.26 -14.16
N GLU A 42 -24.31 1.96 -15.15
CA GLU A 42 -23.66 2.17 -16.45
C GLU A 42 -22.42 3.04 -16.35
N LEU A 43 -22.37 4.00 -15.39
CA LEU A 43 -21.17 4.78 -15.10
C LEU A 43 -20.02 3.87 -14.65
N TYR A 44 -20.26 3.04 -13.63
CA TYR A 44 -19.23 2.10 -13.15
C TYR A 44 -18.80 1.13 -14.24
N LEU A 45 -19.73 0.58 -15.00
CA LEU A 45 -19.42 -0.30 -16.12
C LEU A 45 -18.66 0.41 -17.23
N SER A 46 -18.95 1.68 -17.52
CA SER A 46 -18.22 2.46 -18.53
C SER A 46 -16.77 2.69 -18.13
N VAL A 47 -16.52 3.06 -16.88
CA VAL A 47 -15.15 3.17 -16.32
C VAL A 47 -14.46 1.80 -16.36
N ALA A 48 -15.13 0.75 -15.88
CA ALA A 48 -14.60 -0.61 -15.82
C ALA A 48 -14.21 -1.17 -17.20
N ARG A 49 -15.04 -0.95 -18.24
CA ARG A 49 -14.71 -1.37 -19.62
C ARG A 49 -13.47 -0.69 -20.16
N ARG A 50 -13.28 0.59 -19.81
CA ARG A 50 -12.07 1.32 -20.22
C ARG A 50 -10.82 0.76 -19.57
N LEU A 51 -10.92 0.31 -18.32
CA LEU A 51 -9.83 -0.32 -17.58
C LEU A 51 -9.59 -1.76 -18.03
N ASN A 52 -10.64 -2.52 -18.34
CA ASN A 52 -10.54 -3.89 -18.85
C ASN A 52 -9.71 -3.94 -20.15
N ALA A 53 -9.83 -2.95 -21.01
CA ALA A 53 -9.02 -2.85 -22.22
C ALA A 53 -7.50 -2.75 -21.94
N LEU A 54 -7.09 -2.52 -20.67
CA LEU A 54 -5.69 -2.40 -20.26
C LEU A 54 -5.11 -3.69 -19.64
N ASN A 55 -5.95 -4.52 -18.98
CA ASN A 55 -5.45 -5.64 -18.16
C ASN A 55 -6.30 -6.92 -18.21
N GLU A 56 -7.28 -7.01 -19.13
CA GLU A 56 -8.15 -8.18 -19.30
C GLU A 56 -8.98 -8.59 -18.06
N SER A 57 -9.00 -7.76 -17.00
CA SER A 57 -9.79 -8.05 -15.81
C SER A 57 -11.30 -7.93 -16.08
N PRO A 58 -12.15 -8.79 -15.52
CA PRO A 58 -13.60 -8.70 -15.73
C PRO A 58 -14.17 -7.33 -15.34
N SER A 59 -14.87 -6.66 -16.25
CA SER A 59 -15.45 -5.32 -16.01
C SER A 59 -16.38 -5.28 -14.80
N SER A 60 -17.06 -6.38 -14.48
CA SER A 60 -17.92 -6.49 -13.29
C SER A 60 -17.13 -6.44 -11.97
N ALA A 61 -15.94 -7.05 -11.92
CA ALA A 61 -15.09 -7.01 -10.75
C ALA A 61 -14.56 -5.60 -10.50
N ILE A 62 -14.11 -4.92 -11.57
CA ILE A 62 -13.64 -3.52 -11.49
C ILE A 62 -14.79 -2.59 -11.09
N ALA A 63 -15.99 -2.78 -11.62
CA ALA A 63 -17.16 -1.95 -11.28
C ALA A 63 -17.54 -2.08 -9.80
N ASN A 64 -17.50 -3.30 -9.25
CA ASN A 64 -17.77 -3.54 -7.84
C ASN A 64 -16.73 -2.86 -6.93
N GLU A 65 -15.45 -2.93 -7.30
CA GLU A 65 -14.39 -2.24 -6.55
C GLU A 65 -14.56 -0.72 -6.59
N LEU A 66 -14.92 -0.15 -7.73
CA LEU A 66 -15.20 1.28 -7.87
C LEU A 66 -16.33 1.74 -6.94
N ASP A 67 -17.40 0.95 -6.77
CA ASP A 67 -18.50 1.31 -5.86
C ASP A 67 -18.06 1.33 -4.39
N THR A 68 -16.98 0.64 -4.03
CA THR A 68 -16.42 0.70 -2.67
C THR A 68 -15.61 1.96 -2.40
N VAL A 69 -14.98 2.54 -3.42
CA VAL A 69 -14.03 3.65 -3.25
C VAL A 69 -14.58 5.02 -3.63
N ILE A 70 -15.63 5.08 -4.46
CA ILE A 70 -16.26 6.33 -4.88
C ILE A 70 -17.77 6.35 -4.67
N GLU A 71 -18.33 7.54 -4.51
CA GLU A 71 -19.75 7.83 -4.44
C GLU A 71 -20.14 8.78 -5.59
N VAL A 72 -21.17 8.41 -6.36
CA VAL A 72 -21.77 9.30 -7.37
C VAL A 72 -22.74 10.24 -6.67
N THR A 73 -22.39 11.52 -6.59
CA THR A 73 -23.18 12.56 -5.91
C THR A 73 -24.16 13.26 -6.84
N SER A 74 -23.84 13.34 -8.13
CA SER A 74 -24.78 13.80 -9.16
C SER A 74 -24.50 13.15 -10.51
N LEU A 75 -25.55 13.00 -11.32
CA LEU A 75 -25.46 12.55 -12.71
C LEU A 75 -26.45 13.35 -13.53
N THR A 76 -25.98 14.12 -14.49
CA THR A 76 -26.76 15.05 -15.29
C THR A 76 -26.46 14.90 -16.76
N MET A 77 -27.47 15.17 -17.60
CA MET A 77 -27.27 15.24 -19.05
C MET A 77 -26.90 16.67 -19.48
N ARG A 78 -25.87 16.79 -20.27
CA ARG A 78 -25.43 18.07 -20.86
C ARG A 78 -26.23 18.38 -22.14
N PRO A 79 -26.29 19.68 -22.55
CA PRO A 79 -26.95 20.02 -23.79
C PRO A 79 -26.34 19.38 -25.04
N ASP A 80 -25.07 18.98 -24.99
CA ASP A 80 -24.37 18.27 -26.09
C ASP A 80 -24.65 16.75 -26.12
N GLY A 81 -25.58 16.28 -25.33
CA GLY A 81 -25.95 14.85 -25.24
C GLY A 81 -25.02 13.98 -24.40
N LYS A 82 -23.96 14.56 -23.86
CA LYS A 82 -23.04 13.84 -22.96
C LYS A 82 -23.59 13.77 -21.54
N ALA A 83 -23.24 12.72 -20.80
CA ALA A 83 -23.50 12.66 -19.37
C ALA A 83 -22.32 13.24 -18.58
N GLU A 84 -22.64 14.04 -17.56
CA GLU A 84 -21.65 14.56 -16.59
C GLU A 84 -21.99 14.01 -15.21
N ALA A 85 -21.05 13.31 -14.60
CA ALA A 85 -21.15 12.80 -13.25
C ALA A 85 -20.22 13.56 -12.32
N THR A 86 -20.72 13.93 -11.14
CA THR A 86 -19.89 14.37 -10.03
C THR A 86 -19.70 13.18 -9.08
N ILE A 87 -18.45 12.84 -8.82
CA ILE A 87 -18.08 11.77 -7.92
C ILE A 87 -17.27 12.29 -6.75
N LYS A 88 -17.39 11.64 -5.61
CA LYS A 88 -16.69 11.94 -4.36
C LYS A 88 -15.98 10.68 -3.88
N GLU A 89 -14.82 10.84 -3.24
CA GLU A 89 -14.19 9.76 -2.49
C GLU A 89 -15.11 9.31 -1.36
N ARG A 90 -15.29 8.00 -1.21
CA ARG A 90 -15.86 7.46 0.03
C ARG A 90 -14.79 7.62 1.09
N ALA A 91 -15.00 8.54 2.03
CA ALA A 91 -14.09 8.71 3.15
C ALA A 91 -13.98 7.39 3.92
N PRO A 92 -12.75 6.93 4.29
CA PRO A 92 -12.61 5.92 5.34
C PRO A 92 -13.34 6.44 6.59
N SER A 93 -13.96 5.56 7.36
CA SER A 93 -14.80 5.86 8.53
C SER A 93 -14.17 6.84 9.54
N ASP A 94 -12.84 7.01 9.50
CA ASP A 94 -12.04 7.78 10.46
C ASP A 94 -11.51 9.11 9.90
N ALA A 95 -11.81 9.47 8.65
CA ALA A 95 -11.26 10.66 8.04
C ALA A 95 -12.10 11.91 8.32
N ALA A 96 -11.59 12.80 9.17
CA ALA A 96 -12.13 14.14 9.41
C ALA A 96 -12.02 15.08 8.18
N GLN A 97 -11.49 14.63 7.04
CA GLN A 97 -11.33 15.43 5.84
C GLN A 97 -12.45 15.14 4.83
N ALA A 98 -13.06 16.20 4.30
CA ALA A 98 -14.00 16.08 3.20
C ALA A 98 -13.31 15.41 2.00
N GLY A 99 -13.88 14.28 1.50
CA GLY A 99 -13.36 13.56 0.35
C GLY A 99 -13.27 14.47 -0.89
N LYS A 100 -12.25 14.24 -1.72
CA LYS A 100 -12.06 14.98 -2.97
C LYS A 100 -13.23 14.73 -3.91
N VAL A 101 -13.69 15.78 -4.57
CA VAL A 101 -14.78 15.75 -5.56
C VAL A 101 -14.21 16.06 -6.92
N ILE A 102 -14.55 15.27 -7.94
CA ILE A 102 -14.21 15.52 -9.34
C ILE A 102 -15.38 15.23 -10.25
N ARG A 103 -15.31 15.76 -11.50
CA ARG A 103 -16.28 15.49 -12.55
C ARG A 103 -15.74 14.49 -13.56
N LEU A 104 -16.63 13.62 -14.05
CA LEU A 104 -16.39 12.70 -15.15
C LEU A 104 -17.35 13.03 -16.28
N VAL A 105 -16.92 12.89 -17.53
CA VAL A 105 -17.76 13.12 -18.70
C VAL A 105 -17.80 11.86 -19.55
N PHE A 106 -18.99 11.45 -19.97
CA PHE A 106 -19.26 10.26 -20.76
C PHE A 106 -19.95 10.64 -22.07
N ALA A 107 -19.45 10.08 -23.18
CA ALA A 107 -20.14 10.14 -24.47
C ALA A 107 -21.31 9.15 -24.51
N PRO A 108 -22.42 9.52 -25.17
CA PRO A 108 -23.54 8.63 -25.39
C PRO A 108 -23.14 7.45 -26.29
N PRO A 109 -23.92 6.37 -26.27
CA PRO A 109 -23.78 5.28 -27.23
C PRO A 109 -23.76 5.79 -28.67
N ALA A 110 -22.87 5.23 -29.50
CA ALA A 110 -22.85 5.56 -30.90
C ALA A 110 -24.17 5.16 -31.59
N ALA A 111 -24.57 5.93 -32.60
CA ALA A 111 -25.77 5.60 -33.37
C ALA A 111 -25.60 4.23 -34.03
N GLY A 112 -26.51 3.28 -33.71
CA GLY A 112 -26.47 1.90 -34.18
C GLY A 112 -25.69 0.94 -33.30
N ASP A 113 -25.12 1.37 -32.17
CA ASP A 113 -24.54 0.48 -31.16
C ASP A 113 -25.66 -0.37 -30.53
N LYS A 114 -25.63 -1.68 -30.79
CA LYS A 114 -26.63 -2.63 -30.27
C LYS A 114 -26.58 -2.79 -28.75
N GLU A 115 -25.43 -2.52 -28.16
CA GLU A 115 -25.20 -2.65 -26.72
C GLU A 115 -25.42 -1.35 -25.96
N GLU A 116 -25.68 -0.25 -26.71
CA GLU A 116 -26.01 1.07 -26.12
C GLU A 116 -25.08 1.52 -25.01
N LYS A 117 -23.77 1.31 -25.19
CA LYS A 117 -22.74 1.54 -24.16
C LYS A 117 -22.28 2.99 -24.11
N TRP A 118 -22.31 3.58 -22.92
CA TRP A 118 -21.67 4.85 -22.64
C TRP A 118 -20.14 4.71 -22.60
N THR A 119 -19.42 5.74 -23.03
CA THR A 119 -17.96 5.74 -23.08
C THR A 119 -17.39 6.84 -22.20
N TRP A 120 -16.55 6.50 -21.24
CA TRP A 120 -15.84 7.47 -20.42
C TRP A 120 -14.78 8.21 -21.24
N GLU A 121 -14.95 9.53 -21.40
CA GLU A 121 -14.11 10.37 -22.25
C GLU A 121 -13.16 11.29 -21.47
N GLN A 122 -13.66 11.91 -20.40
CA GLN A 122 -12.91 12.95 -19.69
C GLN A 122 -13.03 12.79 -18.17
N PHE A 123 -12.01 13.29 -17.47
CA PHE A 123 -11.99 13.44 -16.01
C PHE A 123 -11.50 14.82 -15.62
N GLU A 124 -11.94 15.31 -14.46
CA GLU A 124 -11.47 16.56 -13.90
C GLU A 124 -10.22 16.37 -13.04
N ASN A 125 -9.21 17.21 -13.29
CA ASN A 125 -8.08 17.38 -12.40
C ASN A 125 -7.76 18.88 -12.27
N ASN A 126 -7.63 19.36 -11.04
CA ASN A 126 -7.38 20.77 -10.73
C ASN A 126 -8.37 21.73 -11.46
N ARG A 127 -9.67 21.41 -11.40
CA ARG A 127 -10.77 22.17 -12.03
C ARG A 127 -10.73 22.25 -13.56
N ARG A 128 -9.93 21.40 -14.23
CA ARG A 128 -9.87 21.30 -15.68
C ARG A 128 -10.21 19.90 -16.13
N LEU A 129 -10.93 19.78 -17.25
CA LEU A 129 -11.25 18.51 -17.88
C LEU A 129 -10.10 18.06 -18.77
N TYR A 130 -9.71 16.81 -18.66
CA TYR A 130 -8.68 16.15 -19.45
C TYR A 130 -9.22 14.89 -20.09
N PRO A 131 -8.75 14.53 -21.29
CA PRO A 131 -9.05 13.22 -21.89
C PRO A 131 -8.61 12.08 -20.96
N VAL A 132 -9.44 11.05 -20.86
CA VAL A 132 -9.14 9.89 -20.00
C VAL A 132 -7.84 9.19 -20.36
N ASP A 133 -7.45 9.19 -21.63
CA ASP A 133 -6.20 8.59 -22.11
C ASP A 133 -4.94 9.19 -21.48
N LYS A 134 -5.01 10.41 -20.97
CA LYS A 134 -3.92 11.05 -20.23
C LYS A 134 -3.83 10.58 -18.77
N LEU A 135 -4.94 10.04 -18.22
CA LEU A 135 -4.96 9.57 -16.83
C LEU A 135 -4.10 8.32 -16.63
N PHE A 136 -4.17 7.36 -17.55
CA PHE A 136 -3.50 6.08 -17.40
C PHE A 136 -1.97 6.19 -17.31
N PRO A 137 -1.26 6.82 -18.27
CA PRO A 137 0.19 6.97 -18.16
C PRO A 137 0.60 7.81 -16.95
N TYR A 138 -0.16 8.86 -16.61
CA TYR A 138 0.09 9.67 -15.43
C TYR A 138 -0.07 8.87 -14.13
N ALA A 139 -1.15 8.09 -14.00
CA ALA A 139 -1.38 7.26 -12.82
C ALA A 139 -0.33 6.15 -12.70
N LYS A 140 0.01 5.49 -13.82
CA LYS A 140 1.03 4.44 -13.84
C LYS A 140 2.40 4.97 -13.41
N ASP A 141 2.80 6.15 -13.87
CA ASP A 141 4.06 6.79 -13.50
C ASP A 141 4.06 7.19 -12.02
N GLU A 142 3.04 7.91 -11.55
CA GLU A 142 2.98 8.40 -10.17
C GLU A 142 2.86 7.26 -9.15
N LEU A 143 1.94 6.30 -9.38
CA LEU A 143 1.78 5.15 -8.51
C LEU A 143 3.01 4.22 -8.57
N GLY A 144 3.62 4.09 -9.75
CA GLY A 144 4.87 3.35 -9.93
C GLY A 144 6.02 3.92 -9.12
N LYS A 145 6.24 5.24 -9.18
CA LYS A 145 7.25 5.95 -8.37
C LYS A 145 7.04 5.74 -6.88
N ARG A 146 5.80 5.86 -6.40
CA ARG A 146 5.48 5.65 -4.99
C ARG A 146 5.66 4.21 -4.57
N LYS A 147 5.27 3.25 -5.40
CA LYS A 147 5.54 1.82 -5.16
C LYS A 147 7.04 1.53 -5.07
N GLN A 148 7.84 2.12 -5.96
CA GLN A 148 9.31 2.00 -5.89
C GLN A 148 9.88 2.60 -4.60
N ALA A 149 9.34 3.72 -4.12
CA ALA A 149 9.75 4.28 -2.83
C ALA A 149 9.49 3.33 -1.65
N THR A 150 8.38 2.57 -1.67
CA THR A 150 8.12 1.55 -0.64
C THR A 150 9.12 0.40 -0.72
N VAL A 151 9.47 -0.06 -1.92
CA VAL A 151 10.47 -1.11 -2.12
C VAL A 151 11.85 -0.66 -1.66
N ALA A 152 12.25 0.58 -2.01
CA ALA A 152 13.52 1.16 -1.57
C ALA A 152 13.57 1.33 -0.05
N GLY A 153 12.47 1.81 0.56
CA GLY A 153 12.34 1.94 2.01
C GLY A 153 12.46 0.60 2.73
N TRP A 154 11.83 -0.46 2.20
CA TRP A 154 11.96 -1.82 2.72
C TRP A 154 13.41 -2.33 2.65
N GLY A 155 14.08 -2.14 1.52
CA GLY A 155 15.50 -2.50 1.35
C GLY A 155 16.41 -1.75 2.34
N ALA A 156 16.17 -0.45 2.54
CA ALA A 156 16.90 0.36 3.51
C ALA A 156 16.69 -0.11 4.96
N PHE A 157 15.46 -0.52 5.30
CA PHE A 157 15.15 -1.07 6.62
C PHE A 157 15.87 -2.40 6.86
N ILE A 158 15.87 -3.33 5.90
CA ILE A 158 16.64 -4.59 5.98
C ILE A 158 18.14 -4.32 6.18
N ALA A 159 18.70 -3.39 5.41
CA ALA A 159 20.12 -3.02 5.53
C ALA A 159 20.45 -2.44 6.91
N ALA A 160 19.54 -1.63 7.47
CA ALA A 160 19.72 -1.08 8.81
C ALA A 160 19.69 -2.16 9.90
N ILE A 161 18.75 -3.13 9.83
CA ILE A 161 18.70 -4.29 10.73
C ILE A 161 19.99 -5.10 10.65
N SER A 162 20.47 -5.38 9.44
CA SER A 162 21.72 -6.12 9.22
C SER A 162 22.92 -5.41 9.87
N LYS A 163 23.03 -4.09 9.69
CA LYS A 163 24.09 -3.28 10.28
C LYS A 163 24.01 -3.25 11.82
N GLN A 164 22.81 -3.18 12.38
CA GLN A 164 22.60 -3.21 13.83
C GLN A 164 23.03 -4.56 14.41
N LEU A 165 22.68 -5.69 13.75
CA LEU A 165 23.13 -7.03 14.14
C LEU A 165 24.65 -7.17 14.07
N GLU A 166 25.28 -6.65 13.01
CA GLU A 166 26.74 -6.67 12.90
C GLU A 166 27.41 -5.90 14.02
N SER A 167 26.90 -4.71 14.36
CA SER A 167 27.42 -3.89 15.45
C SER A 167 27.24 -4.58 16.80
N ALA A 168 26.07 -5.22 17.04
CA ALA A 168 25.83 -6.02 18.24
C ALA A 168 26.81 -7.19 18.36
N VAL A 169 27.01 -7.96 17.29
CA VAL A 169 27.95 -9.09 17.28
C VAL A 169 29.36 -8.62 17.59
N LYS A 170 29.85 -7.53 16.96
CA LYS A 170 31.19 -6.99 17.22
C LYS A 170 31.38 -6.57 18.69
N ALA A 171 30.37 -5.87 19.25
CA ALA A 171 30.42 -5.46 20.64
C ALA A 171 30.45 -6.68 21.59
N MET A 172 29.63 -7.69 21.31
CA MET A 172 29.59 -8.91 22.14
C MET A 172 30.85 -9.78 22.01
N GLU A 173 31.44 -9.87 20.82
CA GLU A 173 32.73 -10.56 20.61
C GLU A 173 33.87 -9.86 21.38
N THR A 174 33.89 -8.54 21.37
CA THR A 174 34.84 -7.77 22.16
C THR A 174 34.61 -7.96 23.65
N ALA A 175 33.37 -7.94 24.11
CA ALA A 175 33.04 -8.26 25.50
C ALA A 175 33.51 -9.67 25.89
N LYS A 176 33.28 -10.68 25.02
CA LYS A 176 33.79 -12.05 25.24
C LYS A 176 35.32 -12.09 25.42
N ALA A 177 36.07 -11.34 24.60
CA ALA A 177 37.50 -11.28 24.66
C ALA A 177 38.01 -10.65 25.99
N VAL A 178 37.34 -9.59 26.48
CA VAL A 178 37.65 -8.91 27.74
C VAL A 178 37.30 -9.77 28.94
N LEU A 179 36.08 -10.31 28.97
CA LEU A 179 35.55 -11.05 30.11
C LEU A 179 36.07 -12.50 30.19
N LYS A 180 36.64 -13.02 29.09
CA LYS A 180 37.04 -14.42 28.89
C LYS A 180 35.90 -15.45 29.12
N VAL A 181 34.68 -14.98 29.09
CA VAL A 181 33.43 -15.78 29.13
C VAL A 181 32.47 -15.30 28.04
N GLU A 182 31.58 -16.16 27.63
CA GLU A 182 30.59 -15.83 26.64
C GLU A 182 29.49 -14.96 27.24
N PRO A 183 29.29 -13.68 26.75
CA PRO A 183 28.20 -12.86 27.23
C PRO A 183 26.84 -13.46 26.84
N PRO A 184 25.82 -13.44 27.71
CA PRO A 184 24.51 -14.05 27.44
C PRO A 184 23.86 -13.63 26.09
N PRO A 185 23.96 -12.35 25.63
CA PRO A 185 23.34 -11.94 24.37
C PRO A 185 24.04 -12.46 23.11
N LEU A 186 25.32 -12.88 23.18
CA LEU A 186 26.12 -13.20 21.99
C LEU A 186 25.53 -14.30 21.14
N SER A 187 25.09 -15.40 21.77
CA SER A 187 24.44 -16.52 21.07
C SER A 187 23.15 -16.06 20.37
N GLY A 188 22.32 -15.29 21.07
CA GLY A 188 21.06 -14.76 20.52
C GLY A 188 21.29 -13.89 19.30
N VAL A 189 22.16 -12.87 19.37
CA VAL A 189 22.43 -11.98 18.23
C VAL A 189 23.05 -12.72 17.04
N LYS A 190 23.89 -13.73 17.26
CA LYS A 190 24.44 -14.57 16.18
C LYS A 190 23.36 -15.39 15.50
N THR A 191 22.47 -16.04 16.25
CA THR A 191 21.35 -16.81 15.72
C THR A 191 20.41 -15.91 14.91
N THR A 192 20.05 -14.74 15.45
CA THR A 192 19.20 -13.76 14.76
C THR A 192 19.85 -13.25 13.46
N ARG A 193 21.16 -13.08 13.44
CA ARG A 193 21.90 -12.68 12.21
C ARG A 193 21.80 -13.74 11.12
N VAL A 194 21.94 -15.02 11.46
CA VAL A 194 21.80 -16.13 10.52
C VAL A 194 20.36 -16.20 10.00
N ALA A 195 19.38 -16.16 10.90
CA ALA A 195 17.97 -16.20 10.56
C ALA A 195 17.56 -15.02 9.62
N LEU A 196 18.09 -13.81 9.87
CA LEU A 196 17.88 -12.67 8.98
C LEU A 196 18.46 -12.91 7.59
N ALA A 197 19.71 -13.41 7.51
CA ALA A 197 20.37 -13.65 6.23
C ALA A 197 19.62 -14.69 5.39
N GLU A 198 19.10 -15.76 6.01
CA GLU A 198 18.27 -16.77 5.36
C GLU A 198 16.93 -16.18 4.89
N ALA A 199 16.26 -15.41 5.75
CA ALA A 199 14.98 -14.77 5.41
C ALA A 199 15.13 -13.78 4.24
N VAL A 200 16.22 -13.02 4.20
CA VAL A 200 16.53 -12.10 3.08
C VAL A 200 16.81 -12.89 1.80
N LYS A 201 17.61 -13.94 1.86
CA LYS A 201 17.92 -14.79 0.70
C LYS A 201 16.67 -15.42 0.10
N GLU A 202 15.73 -15.83 0.95
CA GLU A 202 14.48 -16.45 0.54
C GLU A 202 13.35 -15.44 0.27
N ASN A 203 13.64 -14.14 0.42
CA ASN A 203 12.68 -13.04 0.29
C ASN A 203 11.42 -13.23 1.15
N ARG A 204 11.60 -13.72 2.40
CA ARG A 204 10.52 -13.96 3.36
C ARG A 204 10.35 -12.76 4.29
N ALA A 205 9.40 -11.88 3.97
CA ALA A 205 9.13 -10.68 4.77
C ALA A 205 8.82 -11.01 6.24
N GLU A 206 8.03 -12.06 6.51
CA GLU A 206 7.71 -12.51 7.86
C GLU A 206 8.97 -12.91 8.65
N GLY A 207 9.89 -13.66 8.03
CA GLY A 207 11.16 -14.05 8.67
C GLY A 207 12.02 -12.84 9.02
N ILE A 208 12.04 -11.81 8.16
CA ILE A 208 12.74 -10.55 8.42
C ILE A 208 12.14 -9.82 9.63
N LEU A 209 10.81 -9.79 9.74
CA LEU A 209 10.11 -9.16 10.87
C LEU A 209 10.30 -9.93 12.18
N ILE A 210 10.38 -11.26 12.12
CA ILE A 210 10.72 -12.09 13.28
C ILE A 210 12.14 -11.75 13.75
N ALA A 211 13.13 -11.76 12.85
CA ALA A 211 14.50 -11.41 13.19
C ALA A 211 14.63 -9.99 13.77
N TYR A 212 13.86 -9.02 13.26
CA TYR A 212 13.81 -7.67 13.83
C TYR A 212 13.25 -7.63 15.25
N ARG A 213 12.19 -8.39 15.54
CA ARG A 213 11.63 -8.50 16.89
C ARG A 213 12.61 -9.14 17.87
N GLU A 214 13.26 -10.23 17.47
CA GLU A 214 14.29 -10.88 18.26
C GLU A 214 15.47 -9.94 18.54
N LEU A 215 15.93 -9.17 17.53
CA LEU A 215 16.95 -8.16 17.70
C LEU A 215 16.56 -7.10 18.75
N ASN A 216 15.32 -6.62 18.71
CA ASN A 216 14.82 -5.66 19.69
C ASN A 216 14.83 -6.22 21.10
N GLN A 217 14.51 -7.49 21.31
CA GLN A 217 14.62 -8.15 22.61
C GLN A 217 16.06 -8.23 23.12
N GLN A 218 17.03 -8.44 22.21
CA GLN A 218 18.46 -8.49 22.56
C GLN A 218 19.06 -7.10 22.80
N THR A 219 18.46 -6.06 22.22
CA THR A 219 19.02 -4.70 22.22
C THR A 219 19.27 -4.18 23.65
N ALA A 220 18.32 -4.34 24.56
CA ALA A 220 18.49 -3.90 25.95
C ALA A 220 19.63 -4.66 26.66
N LEU A 221 19.72 -5.97 26.44
CA LEU A 221 20.76 -6.82 27.06
C LEU A 221 22.16 -6.43 26.54
N VAL A 222 22.30 -6.14 25.24
CA VAL A 222 23.56 -5.69 24.64
C VAL A 222 23.96 -4.32 25.19
N ALA A 223 23.02 -3.38 25.26
CA ALA A 223 23.28 -2.01 25.69
C ALA A 223 23.68 -1.91 27.18
N THR A 224 23.08 -2.74 28.04
CA THR A 224 23.32 -2.70 29.51
C THR A 224 24.40 -3.65 29.99
N LEU A 225 25.02 -4.44 29.13
CA LEU A 225 26.05 -5.41 29.53
C LEU A 225 27.21 -4.72 30.26
N GLY A 226 27.66 -3.55 29.81
CA GLY A 226 28.70 -2.76 30.45
C GLY A 226 28.35 -2.35 31.89
N ASP A 227 27.05 -2.24 32.21
CA ASP A 227 26.63 -1.89 33.60
C ASP A 227 26.83 -3.04 34.57
N THR A 228 26.82 -4.27 34.07
CA THR A 228 27.00 -5.48 34.86
C THR A 228 28.48 -5.79 35.11
N TYR A 229 29.37 -5.42 34.16
CA TYR A 229 30.78 -5.77 34.20
C TYR A 229 31.69 -4.54 34.19
N THR A 230 32.38 -4.26 35.31
CA THR A 230 33.27 -3.11 35.47
C THR A 230 34.43 -3.09 34.48
N ASP A 231 34.94 -4.26 34.09
CA ASP A 231 36.02 -4.39 33.12
C ASP A 231 35.64 -3.88 31.73
N LEU A 232 34.38 -4.00 31.38
CA LEU A 232 33.87 -3.45 30.11
C LEU A 232 33.76 -1.93 30.15
N LYS A 233 33.41 -1.34 31.30
CA LYS A 233 33.35 0.12 31.48
C LYS A 233 34.72 0.80 31.33
N ALA A 234 35.81 0.07 31.61
CA ALA A 234 37.15 0.56 31.45
C ALA A 234 37.75 0.25 30.07
N ASN A 235 37.04 -0.41 29.18
CA ASN A 235 37.55 -0.81 27.89
C ASN A 235 37.07 0.12 26.76
N ASP A 236 37.96 0.99 26.27
CA ASP A 236 37.66 1.97 25.23
C ASP A 236 37.15 1.33 23.92
N ALA A 237 37.66 0.16 23.53
CA ALA A 237 37.25 -0.52 22.31
C ALA A 237 35.82 -1.00 22.41
N TYR A 238 35.42 -1.56 23.57
CA TYR A 238 34.02 -1.96 23.83
C TYR A 238 33.10 -0.75 23.86
N LEU A 239 33.49 0.34 24.53
CA LEU A 239 32.65 1.55 24.62
C LEU A 239 32.38 2.17 23.24
N ARG A 240 33.40 2.21 22.36
CA ARG A 240 33.21 2.67 20.97
C ARG A 240 32.22 1.80 20.21
N LEU A 241 32.26 0.47 20.36
CA LEU A 241 31.35 -0.45 19.69
C LEU A 241 29.94 -0.32 20.23
N ILE A 242 29.74 -0.07 21.52
CA ILE A 242 28.42 0.20 22.10
C ILE A 242 27.86 1.54 21.58
N ASP A 243 28.67 2.58 21.41
CA ASP A 243 28.23 3.83 20.78
C ASP A 243 27.83 3.61 19.31
N GLU A 244 28.61 2.84 18.53
CA GLU A 244 28.24 2.44 17.17
C GLU A 244 26.93 1.62 17.13
N PHE A 245 26.77 0.69 18.06
CA PHE A 245 25.53 -0.09 18.19
C PHE A 245 24.35 0.81 18.51
N THR A 246 24.48 1.73 19.47
CA THR A 246 23.42 2.70 19.82
C THR A 246 23.02 3.56 18.62
N LYS A 247 23.99 4.07 17.86
CA LYS A 247 23.72 4.81 16.61
C LYS A 247 22.99 3.94 15.58
N SER A 248 23.33 2.66 15.51
CA SER A 248 22.66 1.73 14.59
C SER A 248 21.19 1.44 14.97
N ILE A 249 20.87 1.45 16.27
CA ILE A 249 19.47 1.35 16.75
C ILE A 249 18.65 2.52 16.21
N GLU A 250 19.15 3.76 16.38
CA GLU A 250 18.45 4.95 15.89
C GLU A 250 18.30 4.95 14.36
N ALA A 251 19.34 4.51 13.64
CA ALA A 251 19.28 4.36 12.18
C ALA A 251 18.23 3.33 11.76
N THR A 252 18.09 2.22 12.49
CA THR A 252 17.06 1.19 12.20
C THR A 252 15.65 1.72 12.45
N LYS A 253 15.45 2.46 13.56
CA LYS A 253 14.16 3.13 13.84
C LYS A 253 13.79 4.14 12.74
N ALA A 254 14.76 4.96 12.31
CA ALA A 254 14.56 5.92 11.25
C ALA A 254 14.21 5.24 9.92
N ALA A 255 14.93 4.19 9.53
CA ALA A 255 14.68 3.44 8.30
C ALA A 255 13.28 2.77 8.33
N ARG A 256 12.88 2.20 9.47
CA ARG A 256 11.52 1.67 9.68
C ARG A 256 10.46 2.74 9.46
N ASN A 257 10.62 3.90 10.11
CA ASN A 257 9.65 4.99 10.01
C ASN A 257 9.55 5.52 8.56
N ASN A 258 10.66 5.65 7.86
CA ASN A 258 10.68 6.05 6.45
C ASN A 258 9.93 5.05 5.57
N TYR A 259 10.11 3.75 5.79
CA TYR A 259 9.36 2.72 5.08
C TYR A 259 7.86 2.83 5.36
N LEU A 260 7.45 2.96 6.63
CA LEU A 260 6.03 3.11 7.00
C LEU A 260 5.40 4.36 6.39
N GLN A 261 6.12 5.49 6.36
CA GLN A 261 5.69 6.72 5.70
C GLN A 261 5.52 6.52 4.18
N ALA A 262 6.46 5.82 3.54
CA ALA A 262 6.36 5.53 2.11
C ALA A 262 5.14 4.65 1.80
N VAL A 263 4.86 3.62 2.62
CA VAL A 263 3.66 2.78 2.49
C VAL A 263 2.38 3.58 2.71
N ALA A 264 2.34 4.42 3.73
CA ALA A 264 1.19 5.27 4.01
C ALA A 264 0.91 6.23 2.85
N ALA A 265 1.94 6.92 2.34
CA ALA A 265 1.82 7.83 1.21
C ALA A 265 1.39 7.12 -0.09
N TYR A 266 1.88 5.91 -0.35
CA TYR A 266 1.44 5.08 -1.46
C TYR A 266 -0.02 4.67 -1.32
N ASN A 267 -0.41 4.12 -0.17
CA ASN A 267 -1.78 3.68 0.09
C ASN A 267 -2.78 4.85 0.04
N GLU A 268 -2.41 6.01 0.60
CA GLU A 268 -3.22 7.21 0.51
C GLU A 268 -3.43 7.64 -0.95
N THR A 269 -2.38 7.58 -1.77
CA THR A 269 -2.48 7.99 -3.18
C THR A 269 -3.39 7.07 -3.98
N ILE A 270 -3.35 5.74 -3.76
CA ILE A 270 -4.25 4.78 -4.41
C ILE A 270 -5.72 5.12 -4.13
N LEU A 271 -6.04 5.58 -2.92
CA LEU A 271 -7.41 5.88 -2.51
C LEU A 271 -7.91 7.24 -2.99
N ARG A 272 -7.01 8.15 -3.40
CA ARG A 272 -7.38 9.51 -3.79
C ARG A 272 -7.77 9.61 -5.27
N LEU A 273 -8.81 10.39 -5.55
CA LEU A 273 -9.17 10.77 -6.91
C LEU A 273 -8.08 11.65 -7.56
N PRO A 274 -7.76 11.46 -8.83
CA PRO A 274 -8.39 10.52 -9.76
C PRO A 274 -7.76 9.11 -9.77
N PHE A 275 -6.73 8.83 -8.97
CA PHE A 275 -5.98 7.56 -9.00
C PHE A 275 -6.84 6.36 -8.60
N SER A 276 -7.74 6.52 -7.63
CA SER A 276 -8.66 5.47 -7.18
C SER A 276 -9.56 4.92 -8.30
N LEU A 277 -9.79 5.72 -9.36
CA LEU A 277 -10.54 5.26 -10.53
C LEU A 277 -9.81 4.22 -11.36
N VAL A 278 -8.48 4.24 -11.34
CA VAL A 278 -7.65 3.46 -12.28
C VAL A 278 -6.66 2.53 -11.59
N ALA A 279 -6.43 2.70 -10.30
CA ALA A 279 -5.41 1.95 -9.56
C ALA A 279 -5.63 0.44 -9.67
N TYR A 280 -6.85 -0.04 -9.45
CA TYR A 280 -7.19 -1.46 -9.55
C TYR A 280 -6.94 -1.99 -10.97
N GLY A 281 -7.43 -1.28 -11.99
CA GLY A 281 -7.22 -1.65 -13.38
C GLY A 281 -5.77 -1.59 -13.85
N LEU A 282 -4.89 -0.89 -13.12
CA LEU A 282 -3.45 -0.84 -13.34
C LEU A 282 -2.66 -1.75 -12.39
N GLU A 283 -3.34 -2.65 -11.67
CA GLU A 283 -2.76 -3.63 -10.74
C GLU A 283 -2.00 -2.99 -9.56
N PHE A 284 -2.40 -1.79 -9.16
CA PHE A 284 -1.91 -1.15 -7.95
C PHE A 284 -2.85 -1.45 -6.78
N HIS A 285 -2.38 -2.26 -5.84
CA HIS A 285 -3.12 -2.66 -4.64
C HIS A 285 -2.47 -2.08 -3.39
N LYS A 286 -3.24 -1.94 -2.33
CA LYS A 286 -2.73 -1.52 -1.02
C LYS A 286 -1.62 -2.45 -0.55
N ILE A 287 -0.62 -1.86 0.10
CA ILE A 287 0.47 -2.60 0.76
C ILE A 287 0.14 -2.65 2.25
N GLU A 288 0.07 -3.86 2.80
CA GLU A 288 -0.05 -4.06 4.24
C GLU A 288 1.33 -4.03 4.88
N ALA A 289 1.57 -3.02 5.73
CA ALA A 289 2.80 -2.93 6.52
C ALA A 289 2.58 -3.63 7.87
N ASN A 290 2.83 -4.94 7.93
CA ASN A 290 2.67 -5.75 9.15
C ASN A 290 3.81 -5.53 10.18
N ILE A 291 4.34 -4.30 10.28
CA ILE A 291 5.38 -3.92 11.25
C ILE A 291 4.67 -3.27 12.46
N SER A 292 3.96 -4.06 13.26
CA SER A 292 3.47 -3.56 14.54
C SER A 292 4.64 -3.35 15.51
N GLU A 293 4.61 -2.27 16.31
CA GLU A 293 5.43 -2.18 17.51
C GLU A 293 4.90 -3.24 18.48
N SER A 294 5.66 -4.30 18.72
CA SER A 294 5.51 -5.01 19.98
C SER A 294 5.95 -4.03 21.07
N GLN A 295 4.98 -3.60 21.85
CA GLN A 295 5.17 -2.83 23.09
C GLN A 295 6.09 -3.60 24.05
#